data_3d2313608b716ed6470d3a4fa7a93cde
#
_entry.id   3d2313608b716ed6470d3a4fa7a93cde
#
_cell.length_a   1.000
_cell.length_b   1.000
_cell.length_c   1.000
_cell.angle_alpha   90.00
_cell.angle_beta   90.00
_cell.angle_gamma   90.00
#
_symmetry.space_group_name_H-M   'P 1'
#
loop_
_entity.id
_entity.type
_entity.pdbx_description
1 polymer ?
#
loop_
_entity_poly.entity_id
_entity_poly.type
_entity_poly.pdbx_seq_one_letter_code
_entity_poly.pdbx_strand_id
1 'polypeptide(L)'
;MKAIVIGAGIGGLSAAVALKKAGIDCTVYEAVKEIRPVGAAISIWPNGVKCMQHLGMGDIIETYGGPMRFMAYKDYRRGETLTRFSLAPLV
;
A
#
# COMPACT_ATOMS: atom_id res chain seq x y z
N MET A 1 4.04 17.55 -21.32
CA MET A 1 2.73 17.05 -20.84
C MET A 1 2.64 17.29 -19.36
N LYS A 2 1.50 17.74 -18.91
CA LYS A 2 1.21 17.96 -17.50
C LYS A 2 0.02 17.11 -17.09
N ALA A 3 0.05 16.58 -15.88
CA ALA A 3 -1.05 15.81 -15.32
C ALA A 3 -1.55 16.44 -14.02
N ILE A 4 -2.81 16.24 -13.74
CA ILE A 4 -3.44 16.63 -12.48
C ILE A 4 -3.97 15.36 -11.81
N VAL A 5 -3.61 15.17 -10.56
CA VAL A 5 -4.11 14.07 -9.73
C VAL A 5 -5.04 14.65 -8.69
N ILE A 6 -6.25 14.14 -8.63
CA ILE A 6 -7.24 14.54 -7.64
C ILE A 6 -7.29 13.49 -6.55
N GLY A 7 -6.91 13.88 -5.35
CA GLY A 7 -6.82 13.00 -4.19
C GLY A 7 -5.39 12.56 -3.89
N ALA A 8 -4.98 12.72 -2.63
CA ALA A 8 -3.66 12.34 -2.12
C ALA A 8 -3.74 11.11 -1.21
N GLY A 9 -4.63 10.19 -1.52
CA GLY A 9 -4.64 8.86 -0.93
C GLY A 9 -3.53 8.00 -1.52
N ILE A 10 -3.48 6.73 -1.13
CA ILE A 10 -2.42 5.82 -1.59
C ILE A 10 -2.41 5.68 -3.12
N GLY A 11 -3.57 5.63 -3.76
CA GLY A 11 -3.68 5.56 -5.22
C GLY A 11 -3.19 6.82 -5.92
N GLY A 12 -3.64 7.98 -5.46
CA GLY A 12 -3.25 9.27 -6.04
C GLY A 12 -1.77 9.57 -5.88
N LEU A 13 -1.21 9.32 -4.70
CA LEU A 13 0.21 9.52 -4.44
C LEU A 13 1.08 8.53 -5.23
N SER A 14 0.65 7.28 -5.35
CA SER A 14 1.35 6.28 -6.17
C SER A 14 1.36 6.68 -7.65
N ALA A 15 0.23 7.16 -8.16
CA ALA A 15 0.14 7.69 -9.52
C ALA A 15 1.07 8.89 -9.74
N ALA A 16 1.12 9.81 -8.78
CA ALA A 16 2.00 10.98 -8.85
C ALA A 16 3.49 10.59 -8.90
N VAL A 17 3.91 9.63 -8.08
CA VAL A 17 5.29 9.12 -8.10
C VAL A 17 5.60 8.46 -9.44
N ALA A 18 4.70 7.65 -9.96
CA ALA A 18 4.87 6.99 -11.26
C ALA A 18 4.97 8.02 -12.41
N LEU A 19 4.12 9.03 -12.40
CA LEU A 19 4.14 10.10 -13.41
C LEU A 19 5.46 10.87 -13.34
N LYS A 20 5.92 11.21 -12.16
CA LYS A 20 7.20 11.89 -11.98
C LYS A 20 8.36 11.06 -12.52
N LYS A 21 8.37 9.76 -12.25
CA LYS A 21 9.38 8.85 -12.79
C LYS A 21 9.35 8.76 -14.31
N ALA A 22 8.19 8.93 -14.91
CA ALA A 22 8.03 8.96 -16.37
C ALA A 22 8.37 10.34 -16.99
N GLY A 23 8.80 11.29 -16.19
CA GLY A 23 9.14 12.63 -16.65
C GLY A 23 7.95 13.53 -16.92
N ILE A 24 6.79 13.22 -16.34
CA ILE A 24 5.55 13.98 -16.51
C ILE A 24 5.35 14.86 -15.28
N ASP A 25 5.24 16.19 -15.49
CA ASP A 25 4.89 17.12 -14.41
C ASP A 25 3.49 16.80 -13.89
N CYS A 26 3.36 16.77 -12.58
CA CYS A 26 2.13 16.41 -11.92
C CYS A 26 1.85 17.34 -10.74
N THR A 27 0.61 17.79 -10.61
CA THR A 27 0.13 18.51 -9.44
C THR A 27 -0.95 17.66 -8.77
N VAL A 28 -0.84 17.50 -7.46
CA VAL A 28 -1.80 16.73 -6.66
C VAL A 28 -2.65 17.70 -5.87
N TYR A 29 -3.97 17.56 -5.97
CA TYR A 29 -4.92 18.32 -5.19
C TYR A 29 -5.63 17.41 -4.19
N GLU A 30 -5.67 17.83 -2.94
CA GLU A 30 -6.29 17.08 -1.85
C GLU A 30 -7.26 17.97 -1.08
N ALA A 31 -8.46 17.45 -0.79
CA ALA A 31 -9.49 18.20 -0.08
C ALA A 31 -9.17 18.42 1.40
N VAL A 32 -8.39 17.52 2.01
CA VAL A 32 -8.01 17.61 3.42
C VAL A 32 -6.83 18.56 3.55
N LYS A 33 -6.90 19.49 4.50
CA LYS A 33 -5.85 20.50 4.71
C LYS A 33 -4.52 19.91 5.12
N GLU A 34 -4.54 18.80 5.81
CA GLU A 34 -3.35 18.14 6.33
C GLU A 34 -3.43 16.63 6.07
N ILE A 35 -2.39 16.09 5.46
CA ILE A 35 -2.29 14.64 5.23
C ILE A 35 -1.91 13.98 6.55
N ARG A 36 -2.78 13.11 7.05
CA ARG A 36 -2.59 12.38 8.30
C ARG A 36 -2.79 10.89 8.09
N PRO A 37 -2.15 10.04 8.92
CA PRO A 37 -2.53 8.64 8.98
C PRO A 37 -4.00 8.54 9.40
N VAL A 38 -4.82 7.90 8.58
CA VAL A 38 -6.25 7.75 8.84
C VAL A 38 -6.61 6.29 8.92
N GLY A 39 -7.21 5.92 10.04
CA GLY A 39 -7.83 4.64 10.21
C GLY A 39 -6.88 3.49 10.45
N ALA A 40 -7.22 2.35 9.86
CA ALA A 40 -6.66 1.04 10.14
C ALA A 40 -5.35 0.76 9.40
N ALA A 41 -4.82 -0.40 9.65
CA ALA A 41 -3.69 -0.93 8.92
C ALA A 41 -4.08 -1.28 7.47
N ILE A 42 -3.11 -1.28 6.59
CA ILE A 42 -3.27 -1.74 5.23
C ILE A 42 -2.30 -2.89 4.96
N SER A 43 -2.77 -3.91 4.27
CA SER A 43 -1.94 -5.03 3.83
C SER A 43 -1.52 -4.81 2.38
N ILE A 44 -0.23 -4.94 2.13
CA ILE A 44 0.31 -4.89 0.77
C ILE A 44 0.77 -6.29 0.40
N TRP A 45 0.12 -6.88 -0.59
CA TRP A 45 0.41 -8.22 -1.07
C TRP A 45 1.62 -8.21 -2.02
N PRO A 46 2.19 -9.38 -2.36
CA PRO A 46 3.43 -9.45 -3.15
C PRO A 46 3.39 -8.66 -4.46
N ASN A 47 2.27 -8.64 -5.15
CA ASN A 47 2.11 -7.82 -6.36
C ASN A 47 2.21 -6.32 -6.08
N GLY A 48 1.60 -5.86 -4.99
CA GLY A 48 1.70 -4.47 -4.55
C GLY A 48 3.11 -4.11 -4.10
N VAL A 49 3.78 -5.02 -3.39
CA VAL A 49 5.18 -4.82 -2.98
C VAL A 49 6.09 -4.66 -4.20
N LYS A 50 5.91 -5.47 -5.23
CA LYS A 50 6.66 -5.33 -6.49
C LYS A 50 6.43 -3.98 -7.14
N CYS A 51 5.19 -3.50 -7.14
CA CYS A 51 4.88 -2.17 -7.66
C CYS A 51 5.59 -1.07 -6.86
N MET A 52 5.58 -1.16 -5.54
CA MET A 52 6.26 -0.20 -4.68
C MET A 52 7.77 -0.22 -4.89
N GLN A 53 8.37 -1.39 -5.04
CA GLN A 53 9.80 -1.53 -5.37
C GLN A 53 10.11 -0.86 -6.72
N HIS A 54 9.24 -1.04 -7.69
CA HIS A 54 9.38 -0.42 -9.01
C HIS A 54 9.31 1.11 -8.93
N LEU A 55 8.53 1.63 -8.00
CA LEU A 55 8.44 3.07 -7.72
C LEU A 55 9.59 3.59 -6.85
N GLY A 56 10.53 2.74 -6.45
CA GLY A 56 11.67 3.12 -5.63
C GLY A 56 11.37 3.20 -4.14
N MET A 57 10.29 2.58 -3.68
CA MET A 57 9.81 2.64 -2.30
C MET A 57 10.02 1.34 -1.52
N GLY A 58 10.80 0.40 -2.05
CA GLY A 58 11.03 -0.90 -1.40
C GLY A 58 11.64 -0.77 0.00
N ASP A 59 12.64 0.07 0.16
CA ASP A 59 13.30 0.27 1.46
C ASP A 59 12.36 0.86 2.50
N ILE A 60 11.46 1.76 2.09
CA ILE A 60 10.46 2.35 2.98
C ILE A 60 9.48 1.27 3.45
N ILE A 61 9.05 0.40 2.57
CA ILE A 61 8.17 -0.72 2.89
C ILE A 61 8.82 -1.65 3.91
N GLU A 62 10.08 -1.99 3.71
CA GLU A 62 10.83 -2.86 4.64
C GLU A 62 11.05 -2.19 6.00
N THR A 63 11.35 -0.90 6.01
CA THR A 63 11.65 -0.15 7.24
C THR A 63 10.41 0.03 8.12
N TYR A 64 9.26 0.38 7.52
CA TYR A 64 8.05 0.74 8.26
C TYR A 64 6.98 -0.36 8.24
N GLY A 65 7.09 -1.34 7.38
CA GLY A 65 6.15 -2.45 7.29
C GLY A 65 6.53 -3.61 8.21
N GLY A 66 5.52 -4.39 8.58
CA GLY A 66 5.71 -5.65 9.26
C GLY A 66 5.48 -6.83 8.30
N PRO A 67 6.35 -7.84 8.29
CA PRO A 67 6.15 -9.00 7.43
C PRO A 67 4.93 -9.80 7.88
N MET A 68 4.06 -10.15 6.93
CA MET A 68 2.96 -11.06 7.17
C MET A 68 3.43 -12.49 6.86
N ARG A 69 3.39 -13.37 7.84
CA ARG A 69 3.89 -14.74 7.71
C ARG A 69 2.78 -15.76 7.62
N PHE A 70 1.66 -15.50 8.27
CA PHE A 70 0.54 -16.42 8.36
C PHE A 70 -0.76 -15.69 8.13
N MET A 71 -1.73 -16.42 7.63
CA MET A 71 -3.11 -15.97 7.53
C MET A 71 -4.02 -17.00 8.19
N ALA A 72 -5.03 -16.53 8.89
CA ALA A 72 -5.98 -17.40 9.55
C ALA A 72 -7.40 -16.86 9.37
N TYR A 73 -8.33 -17.78 9.23
CA TYR A 73 -9.76 -17.49 9.30
C TYR A 73 -10.30 -18.03 10.60
N LYS A 74 -11.02 -17.21 11.32
CA LYS A 74 -11.56 -17.56 12.63
C LYS A 74 -13.07 -17.42 12.66
N ASP A 75 -13.72 -18.28 13.47
CA ASP A 75 -15.13 -18.12 13.77
C ASP A 75 -15.33 -16.85 14.62
N TYR A 76 -16.22 -15.97 14.18
CA TYR A 76 -16.49 -14.72 14.87
C TYR A 76 -17.15 -14.90 16.23
N ARG A 77 -17.84 -16.04 16.46
CA ARG A 77 -18.58 -16.28 17.70
C ARG A 77 -17.69 -16.69 18.86
N ARG A 78 -16.76 -17.62 18.60
CA ARG A 78 -15.90 -18.23 19.63
C ARG A 78 -14.41 -17.91 19.44
N GLY A 79 -14.05 -17.33 18.30
CA GLY A 79 -12.66 -17.08 17.97
C GLY A 79 -11.87 -18.35 17.63
N GLU A 80 -12.56 -19.45 17.36
CA GLU A 80 -11.92 -20.70 16.94
C GLU A 80 -11.30 -20.55 15.56
N THR A 81 -10.09 -21.08 15.39
CA THR A 81 -9.41 -21.06 14.11
C THR A 81 -10.02 -22.08 13.16
N LEU A 82 -10.61 -21.61 12.06
CA LEU A 82 -11.15 -22.46 11.00
C LEU A 82 -10.06 -23.00 10.09
N THR A 83 -9.11 -22.13 9.74
CA THR A 83 -7.94 -22.53 8.97
C THR A 83 -6.79 -21.55 9.24
N ARG A 84 -5.58 -22.04 9.13
CA ARG A 84 -4.36 -21.23 9.24
C ARG A 84 -3.34 -21.74 8.25
N PHE A 85 -2.71 -20.85 7.52
CA PHE A 85 -1.71 -21.24 6.52
C PHE A 85 -0.58 -20.24 6.44
N SER A 86 0.58 -20.72 6.01
CA SER A 86 1.76 -19.90 5.80
C SER A 86 1.64 -19.11 4.51
N LEU A 87 2.10 -17.86 4.54
CA LEU A 87 2.22 -17.00 3.36
C LEU A 87 3.59 -17.11 2.70
N ALA A 88 4.50 -17.90 3.25
CA ALA A 88 5.84 -18.06 2.70
C ALA A 88 5.89 -18.40 1.21
N PRO A 89 5.01 -19.26 0.66
CA PRO A 89 5.01 -19.55 -0.77
C PRO A 89 4.69 -18.35 -1.68
N LEU A 90 4.12 -17.29 -1.11
CA LEU A 90 3.72 -16.10 -1.87
C LEU A 90 4.78 -15.01 -1.91
N VAL A 91 5.83 -15.18 -1.15
CA VAL A 91 6.89 -14.16 -1.01
C VAL A 91 8.13 -14.53 -1.80
#